data_90b5f4fdfa7316c0104b5e9d644bca0b
#
_entry.id   90b5f4fdfa7316c0104b5e9d644bca0b
#
_cell.length_a   1.000
_cell.length_b   1.000
_cell.length_c   1.000
_cell.angle_alpha   90.00
_cell.angle_beta   90.00
_cell.angle_gamma   90.00
#
_symmetry.space_group_name_H-M   'P 1'
#
loop_
_entity.id
_entity.type
_entity.pdbx_description
1 polymer ?
#
loop_
_entity_poly.entity_id
_entity_poly.type
_entity_poly.pdbx_seq_one_letter_code
_entity_poly.pdbx_strand_id
1 'polypeptide(L)'
;EERKLADILVGYLDPADHVPSAQEIAEQNANNNSDDSEETADTGPDPVEAKKRFTALKRQCTKTEKTLGDKGYDSKEAQKEMTKLGELFKFFKLTPRVFDPLVETPRAVLAIVRESERELMRIVVRECRMDRKDFIKSFQGSESNLEWIDGATKKADIAERLANYREDIVRLQKRIAIIEDEVG
;
A
#
# COMPACT_ATOMS: atom_id res chain seq x y z
N GLU A 1 -13.43 14.75 -20.42
CA GLU A 1 -14.67 13.96 -20.52
C GLU A 1 -15.35 13.98 -19.15
N GLU A 2 -16.60 14.46 -19.09
CA GLU A 2 -17.42 14.40 -17.87
C GLU A 2 -17.83 12.94 -17.64
N ARG A 3 -17.32 12.33 -16.59
CA ARG A 3 -17.71 10.97 -16.17
C ARG A 3 -19.00 11.03 -15.38
N LYS A 4 -19.93 10.11 -15.65
CA LYS A 4 -21.15 9.98 -14.84
C LYS A 4 -20.80 9.46 -13.44
N LEU A 5 -21.58 9.83 -12.44
CA LEU A 5 -21.36 9.40 -11.05
C LEU A 5 -21.36 7.86 -10.93
N ALA A 6 -22.25 7.18 -11.66
CA ALA A 6 -22.34 5.72 -11.73
C ALA A 6 -21.09 5.04 -12.31
N ASP A 7 -20.30 5.74 -13.14
CA ASP A 7 -19.02 5.21 -13.67
C ASP A 7 -17.92 5.17 -12.60
N ILE A 8 -18.08 5.92 -11.51
CA ILE A 8 -17.07 6.07 -10.45
C ILE A 8 -17.50 5.33 -9.18
N LEU A 9 -18.78 5.40 -8.83
CA LEU A 9 -19.30 4.97 -7.55
C LEU A 9 -20.51 4.08 -7.70
N VAL A 10 -20.45 2.88 -7.13
CA VAL A 10 -21.58 1.95 -7.06
C VAL A 10 -22.53 2.35 -5.93
N GLY A 11 -22.00 2.86 -4.82
CA GLY A 11 -22.77 3.24 -3.66
C GLY A 11 -21.89 3.54 -2.46
N TYR A 12 -22.48 3.42 -1.27
CA TYR A 12 -21.79 3.60 -0.01
C TYR A 12 -21.93 2.35 0.85
N LEU A 13 -20.87 2.03 1.60
CA LEU A 13 -20.96 1.03 2.67
C LEU A 13 -21.61 1.68 3.89
N ASP A 14 -22.60 1.03 4.47
CA ASP A 14 -23.12 1.41 5.78
C ASP A 14 -22.14 0.87 6.84
N PRO A 15 -21.80 1.62 7.90
CA PRO A 15 -21.02 1.12 9.01
C PRO A 15 -21.61 -0.12 9.69
N ALA A 16 -22.92 -0.32 9.56
CA ALA A 16 -23.65 -1.48 10.07
C ALA A 16 -23.66 -2.68 9.10
N ASP A 17 -23.28 -2.46 7.84
CA ASP A 17 -23.23 -3.53 6.85
C ASP A 17 -22.08 -4.51 7.13
N HIS A 18 -22.40 -5.77 7.22
CA HIS A 18 -21.40 -6.83 7.26
C HIS A 18 -20.62 -6.83 5.93
N VAL A 19 -19.32 -6.59 5.99
CA VAL A 19 -18.45 -6.74 4.82
C VAL A 19 -18.10 -8.23 4.73
N PRO A 20 -18.65 -8.97 3.74
CA PRO A 20 -18.39 -10.41 3.63
C PRO A 20 -16.91 -10.66 3.37
N SER A 21 -16.37 -11.67 4.03
CA SER A 21 -14.99 -12.11 3.82
C SER A 21 -14.80 -12.68 2.41
N ALA A 22 -13.55 -12.76 1.94
CA ALA A 22 -13.26 -13.36 0.63
C ALA A 22 -13.78 -14.80 0.49
N GLN A 23 -13.89 -15.54 1.60
CA GLN A 23 -14.46 -16.89 1.63
C GLN A 23 -15.98 -16.87 1.43
N GLU A 24 -16.69 -15.97 2.11
CA GLU A 24 -18.15 -15.80 1.97
C GLU A 24 -18.52 -15.33 0.55
N ILE A 25 -17.71 -14.45 -0.06
CA ILE A 25 -17.89 -14.04 -1.47
C ILE A 25 -17.69 -15.24 -2.42
N ALA A 26 -16.68 -16.08 -2.17
CA ALA A 26 -16.45 -17.27 -2.98
C ALA A 26 -17.59 -18.29 -2.87
N GLU A 27 -18.14 -18.50 -1.67
CA GLU A 27 -19.29 -19.37 -1.42
C GLU A 27 -20.58 -18.83 -2.04
N GLN A 28 -20.81 -17.50 -1.98
CA GLN A 28 -21.95 -16.86 -2.65
C GLN A 28 -21.87 -16.99 -4.17
N ASN A 29 -20.70 -16.80 -4.76
CA ASN A 29 -20.49 -16.97 -6.19
C ASN A 29 -20.62 -18.43 -6.65
N ALA A 30 -20.30 -19.40 -5.80
CA ALA A 30 -20.49 -20.83 -6.10
C ALA A 30 -21.97 -21.26 -6.06
N ASN A 31 -22.77 -20.60 -5.22
CA ASN A 31 -24.20 -20.89 -5.08
C ASN A 31 -25.10 -20.12 -6.06
N ASN A 32 -24.64 -19.03 -6.66
CA ASN A 32 -25.44 -18.19 -7.57
C ASN A 32 -25.36 -18.63 -9.05
N ASN A 33 -25.26 -19.92 -9.32
CA ASN A 33 -25.46 -20.48 -10.69
C ASN A 33 -26.92 -20.74 -11.03
N SER A 34 -27.86 -19.99 -10.48
CA SER A 34 -29.26 -20.01 -10.91
C SER A 34 -29.70 -18.59 -11.29
N ASP A 35 -29.84 -18.47 -12.58
CA ASP A 35 -30.57 -17.52 -13.40
C ASP A 35 -31.82 -16.96 -12.69
N ASP A 36 -31.73 -15.70 -12.26
CA ASP A 36 -32.84 -14.72 -12.30
C ASP A 36 -32.26 -13.32 -11.96
N SER A 37 -31.78 -12.61 -12.95
CA SER A 37 -31.43 -11.21 -12.84
C SER A 37 -32.72 -10.38 -12.97
N GLU A 38 -33.39 -10.13 -11.86
CA GLU A 38 -34.18 -8.91 -11.76
C GLU A 38 -33.23 -7.72 -11.96
N GLU A 39 -33.34 -7.09 -13.14
CA GLU A 39 -32.82 -5.76 -13.41
C GLU A 39 -33.44 -4.78 -12.40
N THR A 40 -32.83 -4.68 -11.20
CA THR A 40 -33.06 -3.50 -10.36
C THR A 40 -32.52 -2.32 -11.15
N ALA A 41 -33.44 -1.49 -11.63
CA ALA A 41 -33.11 -0.24 -12.31
C ALA A 41 -31.98 0.47 -11.56
N ASP A 42 -30.87 0.68 -12.26
CA ASP A 42 -29.64 1.29 -11.77
C ASP A 42 -29.92 2.76 -11.39
N THR A 43 -30.58 2.95 -10.26
CA THR A 43 -30.64 4.22 -9.55
C THR A 43 -29.29 4.36 -8.86
N GLY A 44 -28.30 4.83 -9.61
CA GLY A 44 -26.98 5.14 -9.07
C GLY A 44 -27.06 5.95 -7.77
N PRO A 45 -25.95 6.12 -7.05
CA PRO A 45 -25.94 6.75 -5.72
C PRO A 45 -26.57 8.14 -5.77
N ASP A 46 -27.33 8.50 -4.71
CA ASP A 46 -28.00 9.79 -4.59
C ASP A 46 -27.02 10.96 -4.84
N PRO A 47 -27.25 11.81 -5.85
CA PRO A 47 -26.34 12.90 -6.19
C PRO A 47 -26.13 13.91 -5.06
N VAL A 48 -27.13 14.11 -4.20
CA VAL A 48 -27.05 15.05 -3.08
C VAL A 48 -26.14 14.50 -1.99
N GLU A 49 -26.30 13.24 -1.65
CA GLU A 49 -25.43 12.56 -0.69
C GLU A 49 -24.01 12.44 -1.24
N ALA A 50 -23.85 12.09 -2.50
CA ALA A 50 -22.56 12.04 -3.20
C ALA A 50 -21.83 13.37 -3.08
N LYS A 51 -22.48 14.48 -3.44
CA LYS A 51 -21.91 15.82 -3.32
C LYS A 51 -21.45 16.15 -1.92
N LYS A 52 -22.25 15.81 -0.90
CA LYS A 52 -21.91 16.00 0.52
C LYS A 52 -20.67 15.21 0.91
N ARG A 53 -20.63 13.91 0.61
CA ARG A 53 -19.53 13.02 0.96
C ARG A 53 -18.24 13.37 0.22
N PHE A 54 -18.30 13.64 -1.10
CA PHE A 54 -17.13 14.09 -1.87
C PHE A 54 -16.61 15.45 -1.42
N THR A 55 -17.48 16.37 -1.00
CA THR A 55 -17.04 17.66 -0.46
C THR A 55 -16.29 17.47 0.86
N ALA A 56 -16.78 16.61 1.75
CA ALA A 56 -16.11 16.27 2.99
C ALA A 56 -14.74 15.60 2.73
N LEU A 57 -14.70 14.63 1.81
CA LEU A 57 -13.47 13.96 1.41
C LEU A 57 -12.45 14.94 0.84
N LYS A 58 -12.85 15.80 -0.11
CA LYS A 58 -11.98 16.81 -0.71
C LYS A 58 -11.39 17.76 0.33
N ARG A 59 -12.23 18.23 1.26
CA ARG A 59 -11.78 19.11 2.36
C ARG A 59 -10.74 18.43 3.25
N GLN A 60 -10.96 17.15 3.59
CA GLN A 60 -10.04 16.39 4.40
C GLN A 60 -8.74 16.10 3.62
N CYS A 61 -8.82 15.76 2.32
CA CYS A 61 -7.66 15.54 1.45
C CYS A 61 -6.76 16.77 1.43
N THR A 62 -7.31 17.96 1.11
CA THR A 62 -6.54 19.21 1.11
C THR A 62 -5.89 19.51 2.46
N LYS A 63 -6.59 19.20 3.56
CA LYS A 63 -6.03 19.37 4.90
C LYS A 63 -4.89 18.42 5.18
N THR A 64 -5.04 17.15 4.77
CA THR A 64 -4.02 16.12 4.93
C THR A 64 -2.79 16.45 4.11
N GLU A 65 -2.94 16.81 2.82
CA GLU A 65 -1.86 17.25 1.93
C GLU A 65 -1.07 18.41 2.53
N LYS A 66 -1.78 19.44 3.03
CA LYS A 66 -1.14 20.58 3.70
C LYS A 66 -0.34 20.14 4.93
N THR A 67 -0.92 19.27 5.77
CA THR A 67 -0.23 18.80 6.98
C THR A 67 0.99 17.95 6.65
N LEU A 68 0.92 17.12 5.60
CA LEU A 68 2.05 16.34 5.09
C LEU A 68 3.16 17.24 4.58
N GLY A 69 2.84 18.28 3.80
CA GLY A 69 3.83 19.24 3.29
C GLY A 69 4.49 20.07 4.40
N ASP A 70 3.73 20.47 5.43
CA ASP A 70 4.23 21.31 6.52
C ASP A 70 5.04 20.53 7.58
N LYS A 71 4.66 19.26 7.87
CA LYS A 71 5.17 18.50 9.03
C LYS A 71 5.87 17.18 8.68
N GLY A 72 5.81 16.76 7.44
CA GLY A 72 6.31 15.47 6.97
C GLY A 72 5.41 14.30 7.34
N TYR A 73 5.66 13.16 6.69
CA TYR A 73 4.86 11.94 6.80
C TYR A 73 4.87 11.32 8.21
N ASP A 74 6.03 11.31 8.88
CA ASP A 74 6.25 10.66 10.17
C ASP A 74 5.66 11.44 11.36
N SER A 75 5.14 12.65 11.13
CA SER A 75 4.56 13.44 12.21
C SER A 75 3.25 12.83 12.70
N LYS A 76 3.05 12.83 14.02
CA LYS A 76 1.81 12.34 14.66
C LYS A 76 0.56 13.04 14.13
N GLU A 77 0.69 14.31 13.75
CA GLU A 77 -0.39 15.09 13.18
C GLU A 77 -0.73 14.64 11.77
N ALA A 78 0.27 14.37 10.92
CA ALA A 78 0.05 13.87 9.59
C ALA A 78 -0.63 12.49 9.63
N GLN A 79 -0.13 11.57 10.44
CA GLN A 79 -0.73 10.24 10.64
C GLN A 79 -2.19 10.34 11.12
N LYS A 80 -2.50 11.28 12.02
CA LYS A 80 -3.87 11.51 12.48
C LYS A 80 -4.79 12.02 11.36
N GLU A 81 -4.30 12.93 10.53
CA GLU A 81 -5.11 13.44 9.40
C GLU A 81 -5.26 12.39 8.29
N MET A 82 -4.25 11.57 8.05
CA MET A 82 -4.32 10.41 7.15
C MET A 82 -5.34 9.37 7.63
N THR A 83 -5.34 9.06 8.92
CA THR A 83 -6.34 8.15 9.51
C THR A 83 -7.76 8.68 9.29
N LYS A 84 -7.98 9.99 9.52
CA LYS A 84 -9.29 10.61 9.27
C LYS A 84 -9.69 10.55 7.79
N LEU A 85 -8.73 10.76 6.88
CA LEU A 85 -8.97 10.65 5.45
C LEU A 85 -9.39 9.21 5.09
N GLY A 86 -8.69 8.22 5.61
CA GLY A 86 -9.02 6.80 5.44
C GLY A 86 -10.42 6.45 5.98
N GLU A 87 -10.78 6.99 7.17
CA GLU A 87 -12.11 6.79 7.76
C GLU A 87 -13.25 7.37 6.89
N LEU A 88 -13.02 8.46 6.19
CA LEU A 88 -14.00 9.00 5.24
C LEU A 88 -14.04 8.20 3.94
N PHE A 89 -12.88 7.75 3.46
CA PHE A 89 -12.75 7.06 2.17
C PHE A 89 -13.30 5.64 2.19
N LYS A 90 -13.13 4.91 3.29
CA LYS A 90 -13.52 3.48 3.40
C LYS A 90 -15.00 3.20 3.12
N PHE A 91 -15.87 4.20 3.23
CA PHE A 91 -17.30 4.05 2.96
C PHE A 91 -17.68 4.19 1.49
N PHE A 92 -16.74 4.56 0.60
CA PHE A 92 -17.01 4.67 -0.82
C PHE A 92 -16.87 3.30 -1.50
N LYS A 93 -17.96 2.80 -2.07
CA LYS A 93 -17.95 1.59 -2.88
C LYS A 93 -17.68 1.96 -4.33
N LEU A 94 -16.40 2.02 -4.70
CA LEU A 94 -15.95 2.39 -6.03
C LEU A 94 -16.27 1.29 -7.05
N THR A 95 -16.48 1.68 -8.31
CA THR A 95 -16.57 0.73 -9.40
C THR A 95 -15.21 0.03 -9.63
N PRO A 96 -15.18 -1.24 -10.08
CA PRO A 96 -13.93 -1.94 -10.39
C PRO A 96 -13.03 -1.16 -11.34
N ARG A 97 -13.60 -0.48 -12.31
CA ARG A 97 -12.87 0.36 -13.28
C ARG A 97 -12.05 1.47 -12.63
N VAL A 98 -12.49 1.98 -11.48
CA VAL A 98 -11.77 3.01 -10.72
C VAL A 98 -10.91 2.38 -9.64
N PHE A 99 -11.41 1.36 -8.97
CA PHE A 99 -10.73 0.71 -7.85
C PHE A 99 -9.48 -0.07 -8.30
N ASP A 100 -9.59 -0.86 -9.38
CA ASP A 100 -8.49 -1.72 -9.83
C ASP A 100 -7.20 -0.93 -10.12
N PRO A 101 -7.21 0.17 -10.91
CA PRO A 101 -6.01 0.97 -11.14
C PRO A 101 -5.43 1.60 -9.86
N LEU A 102 -6.30 2.00 -8.91
CA LEU A 102 -5.84 2.57 -7.64
C LEU A 102 -5.08 1.54 -6.78
N VAL A 103 -5.47 0.27 -6.85
CA VAL A 103 -4.83 -0.81 -6.09
C VAL A 103 -3.64 -1.40 -6.84
N GLU A 104 -3.66 -1.40 -8.17
CA GLU A 104 -2.59 -1.96 -8.99
C GLU A 104 -1.26 -1.21 -8.80
N THR A 105 -1.29 0.12 -8.75
CA THR A 105 -0.08 0.93 -8.56
C THR A 105 0.64 0.61 -7.25
N PRO A 106 0.01 0.64 -6.07
CA PRO A 106 0.66 0.25 -4.82
C PRO A 106 1.14 -1.20 -4.80
N ARG A 107 0.38 -2.12 -5.44
CA ARG A 107 0.79 -3.53 -5.55
C ARG A 107 2.04 -3.70 -6.40
N ALA A 108 2.14 -3.00 -7.52
CA ALA A 108 3.31 -3.03 -8.40
C ALA A 108 4.56 -2.51 -7.67
N VAL A 109 4.43 -1.38 -6.99
CA VAL A 109 5.50 -0.80 -6.16
C VAL A 109 5.95 -1.77 -5.07
N LEU A 110 5.01 -2.33 -4.31
CA LEU A 110 5.30 -3.30 -3.26
C LEU A 110 5.98 -4.57 -3.82
N ALA A 111 5.61 -5.00 -5.02
CA ALA A 111 6.25 -6.16 -5.67
C ALA A 111 7.74 -5.90 -5.95
N ILE A 112 8.09 -4.68 -6.41
CA ILE A 112 9.48 -4.28 -6.68
C ILE A 112 10.30 -4.23 -5.38
N VAL A 113 9.75 -3.65 -4.31
CA VAL A 113 10.40 -3.62 -2.99
C VAL A 113 10.66 -5.04 -2.50
N ARG A 114 9.64 -5.90 -2.49
CA ARG A 114 9.76 -7.31 -2.07
C ARG A 114 10.73 -8.13 -2.91
N GLU A 115 10.86 -7.83 -4.19
CA GLU A 115 11.86 -8.46 -5.06
C GLU A 115 13.27 -8.03 -4.63
N SER A 116 13.48 -6.74 -4.40
CA SER A 116 14.77 -6.19 -3.95
C SER A 116 15.17 -6.74 -2.57
N GLU A 117 14.25 -6.82 -1.63
CA GLU A 117 14.47 -7.41 -0.30
C GLU A 117 14.80 -8.92 -0.38
N ARG A 118 14.11 -9.67 -1.25
CA ARG A 118 14.41 -11.10 -1.45
C ARG A 118 15.79 -11.31 -2.03
N GLU A 119 16.20 -10.47 -2.97
CA GLU A 119 17.53 -10.55 -3.57
C GLU A 119 18.62 -10.16 -2.54
N LEU A 120 18.40 -9.11 -1.75
CA LEU A 120 19.26 -8.76 -0.62
C LEU A 120 19.40 -9.91 0.37
N MET A 121 18.29 -10.51 0.77
CA MET A 121 18.31 -11.67 1.67
C MET A 121 19.08 -12.84 1.04
N ARG A 122 18.93 -13.08 -0.25
CA ARG A 122 19.66 -14.14 -0.97
C ARG A 122 21.18 -13.90 -0.90
N ILE A 123 21.62 -12.68 -1.21
CA ILE A 123 23.04 -12.31 -1.17
C ILE A 123 23.57 -12.45 0.27
N VAL A 124 22.93 -11.83 1.23
CA VAL A 124 23.44 -11.75 2.59
C VAL A 124 23.41 -13.11 3.31
N VAL A 125 22.34 -13.89 3.15
CA VAL A 125 22.21 -15.18 3.85
C VAL A 125 22.96 -16.31 3.13
N ARG A 126 22.88 -16.37 1.78
CA ARG A 126 23.47 -17.49 1.04
C ARG A 126 24.94 -17.24 0.71
N GLU A 127 25.26 -16.07 0.13
CA GLU A 127 26.61 -15.78 -0.34
C GLU A 127 27.52 -15.34 0.82
N CYS A 128 27.03 -14.38 1.64
CA CYS A 128 27.79 -13.88 2.78
C CYS A 128 27.70 -14.78 4.02
N ARG A 129 26.79 -15.77 4.02
CA ARG A 129 26.56 -16.74 5.12
C ARG A 129 26.23 -16.09 6.46
N MET A 130 25.54 -14.97 6.43
CA MET A 130 24.96 -14.36 7.61
C MET A 130 23.73 -15.16 8.07
N ASP A 131 23.53 -15.30 9.37
CA ASP A 131 22.32 -15.95 9.89
C ASP A 131 21.08 -15.12 9.51
N ARG A 132 20.02 -15.80 9.07
CA ARG A 132 18.79 -15.13 8.62
C ARG A 132 18.15 -14.27 9.72
N LYS A 133 18.21 -14.72 10.98
CA LYS A 133 17.63 -13.95 12.10
C LYS A 133 18.44 -12.69 12.39
N ASP A 134 19.78 -12.81 12.31
CA ASP A 134 20.68 -11.67 12.47
C ASP A 134 20.47 -10.65 11.36
N PHE A 135 20.30 -11.10 10.10
CA PHE A 135 19.97 -10.24 8.98
C PHE A 135 18.66 -9.48 9.22
N ILE A 136 17.55 -10.20 9.47
CA ILE A 136 16.24 -9.58 9.66
C ILE A 136 16.30 -8.54 10.79
N LYS A 137 16.94 -8.89 11.91
CA LYS A 137 17.05 -8.01 13.09
C LYS A 137 17.86 -6.75 12.82
N SER A 138 18.94 -6.85 12.03
CA SER A 138 19.82 -5.71 11.74
C SER A 138 19.32 -4.86 10.56
N PHE A 139 18.59 -5.47 9.62
CA PHE A 139 18.14 -4.82 8.39
C PHE A 139 16.79 -4.12 8.55
N GLN A 140 15.93 -4.62 9.42
CA GLN A 140 14.62 -4.03 9.67
C GLN A 140 14.75 -2.57 10.16
N GLY A 141 14.14 -1.63 9.41
CA GLY A 141 14.25 -0.19 9.65
C GLY A 141 15.55 0.43 9.11
N SER A 142 16.31 -0.32 8.30
CA SER A 142 17.54 0.13 7.64
C SER A 142 17.56 -0.21 6.14
N GLU A 143 16.38 -0.43 5.56
CA GLU A 143 16.20 -0.89 4.19
C GLU A 143 16.81 0.08 3.17
N SER A 144 16.69 1.38 3.41
CA SER A 144 17.24 2.48 2.60
C SER A 144 18.58 3.03 3.13
N ASN A 145 19.08 2.52 4.26
CA ASN A 145 20.34 2.98 4.84
C ASN A 145 21.54 2.32 4.15
N LEU A 146 22.22 3.07 3.28
CA LEU A 146 23.39 2.60 2.50
C LEU A 146 24.61 2.26 3.35
N GLU A 147 24.70 2.76 4.59
CA GLU A 147 25.78 2.49 5.54
C GLU A 147 25.52 1.26 6.40
N TRP A 148 24.34 0.60 6.24
CA TRP A 148 23.98 -0.58 7.00
C TRP A 148 25.07 -1.68 6.99
N ILE A 149 25.74 -1.87 5.86
CA ILE A 149 26.76 -2.90 5.67
C ILE A 149 27.90 -2.77 6.70
N ASP A 150 28.29 -1.53 7.02
CA ASP A 150 29.45 -1.24 7.89
C ASP A 150 29.16 -1.61 9.36
N GLY A 151 27.88 -1.68 9.73
CA GLY A 151 27.42 -2.08 11.07
C GLY A 151 26.71 -3.42 11.16
N ALA A 152 26.48 -4.10 10.02
CA ALA A 152 25.61 -5.27 9.92
C ALA A 152 26.04 -6.46 10.80
N THR A 153 27.34 -6.65 11.03
CA THR A 153 27.87 -7.75 11.81
C THR A 153 29.19 -7.39 12.49
N LYS A 154 29.44 -8.06 13.63
CA LYS A 154 30.75 -8.00 14.32
C LYS A 154 31.69 -9.17 13.95
N LYS A 155 31.21 -10.11 13.12
CA LYS A 155 31.98 -11.28 12.67
C LYS A 155 32.82 -10.90 11.46
N ALA A 156 34.15 -10.93 11.61
CA ALA A 156 35.08 -10.47 10.59
C ALA A 156 34.96 -11.21 9.24
N ASP A 157 34.72 -12.53 9.27
CA ASP A 157 34.54 -13.37 8.09
C ASP A 157 33.28 -13.01 7.28
N ILE A 158 32.21 -12.64 7.98
CA ILE A 158 30.96 -12.19 7.33
C ILE A 158 31.14 -10.75 6.83
N ALA A 159 31.80 -9.88 7.59
CA ALA A 159 32.07 -8.51 7.19
C ALA A 159 32.91 -8.42 5.89
N GLU A 160 33.92 -9.30 5.77
CA GLU A 160 34.73 -9.38 4.54
C GLU A 160 33.89 -9.83 3.34
N ARG A 161 33.02 -10.83 3.52
CA ARG A 161 32.10 -11.26 2.43
C ARG A 161 31.10 -10.17 2.07
N LEU A 162 30.51 -9.49 3.03
CA LEU A 162 29.63 -8.35 2.79
C LEU A 162 30.32 -7.25 2.00
N ALA A 163 31.60 -6.97 2.30
CA ALA A 163 32.39 -5.99 1.55
C ALA A 163 32.56 -6.39 0.07
N ASN A 164 32.71 -7.68 -0.23
CA ASN A 164 32.80 -8.17 -1.61
C ASN A 164 31.49 -8.01 -2.41
N TYR A 165 30.34 -8.02 -1.73
CA TYR A 165 29.02 -7.82 -2.36
C TYR A 165 28.47 -6.41 -2.13
N ARG A 166 29.29 -5.45 -1.64
CA ARG A 166 28.86 -4.10 -1.28
C ARG A 166 28.13 -3.40 -2.42
N GLU A 167 28.65 -3.45 -3.62
CA GLU A 167 28.06 -2.78 -4.77
C GLU A 167 26.66 -3.29 -5.10
N ASP A 168 26.45 -4.60 -5.06
CA ASP A 168 25.15 -5.21 -5.33
C ASP A 168 24.14 -4.87 -4.24
N ILE A 169 24.55 -4.93 -2.97
CA ILE A 169 23.71 -4.61 -1.83
C ILE A 169 23.30 -3.13 -1.88
N VAL A 170 24.26 -2.22 -2.07
CA VAL A 170 24.00 -0.77 -2.17
C VAL A 170 23.09 -0.45 -3.37
N ARG A 171 23.28 -1.12 -4.50
CA ARG A 171 22.41 -0.95 -5.67
C ARG A 171 20.95 -1.31 -5.35
N LEU A 172 20.71 -2.42 -4.65
CA LEU A 172 19.37 -2.84 -4.25
C LEU A 172 18.76 -1.89 -3.21
N GLN A 173 19.55 -1.44 -2.22
CA GLN A 173 19.10 -0.45 -1.24
C GLN A 173 18.77 0.90 -1.89
N LYS A 174 19.55 1.37 -2.86
CA LYS A 174 19.22 2.58 -3.63
C LYS A 174 17.93 2.44 -4.40
N ARG A 175 17.64 1.25 -4.96
CA ARG A 175 16.36 1.00 -5.64
C ARG A 175 15.18 1.11 -4.67
N ILE A 176 15.33 0.60 -3.44
CA ILE A 176 14.31 0.73 -2.39
C ILE A 176 14.16 2.21 -1.98
N ALA A 177 15.26 2.91 -1.74
CA ALA A 177 15.24 4.33 -1.35
C ALA A 177 14.57 5.24 -2.38
N ILE A 178 14.82 5.01 -3.69
CA ILE A 178 14.15 5.77 -4.76
C ILE A 178 12.64 5.55 -4.70
N ILE A 179 12.19 4.31 -4.47
CA ILE A 179 10.77 3.99 -4.36
C ILE A 179 10.17 4.64 -3.11
N GLU A 180 10.90 4.66 -2.01
CA GLU A 180 10.49 5.32 -0.76
C GLU A 180 10.31 6.83 -0.98
N ASP A 181 11.24 7.48 -1.68
CA ASP A 181 11.16 8.90 -2.04
C ASP A 181 9.99 9.21 -3.01
N GLU A 182 9.66 8.30 -3.93
CA GLU A 182 8.57 8.50 -4.90
C GLU A 182 7.18 8.29 -4.31
N VAL A 183 7.05 7.41 -3.32
CA VAL A 183 5.77 6.99 -2.75
C VAL A 183 5.52 7.63 -1.38
N GLY A 184 6.55 7.98 -0.67
CA GLY A 184 6.71 8.55 0.66
C GLY A 184 5.98 9.52 1.19
#